data_7738a87b8ea34c49e212b1c03f55d953
#
_entry.id   7738a87b8ea34c49e212b1c03f55d953
#
_cell.length_a   1.000
_cell.length_b   1.000
_cell.length_c   1.000
_cell.angle_alpha   90.00
_cell.angle_beta   90.00
_cell.angle_gamma   90.00
#
_symmetry.space_group_name_H-M   'P 1'
#
loop_
_entity.id
_entity.type
_entity.pdbx_description
1 polymer ?
#
loop_
_entity_poly.entity_id
_entity_poly.type
_entity_poly.pdbx_seq_one_letter_code
_entity_poly.pdbx_strand_id
1 'polypeptide(L)'
;MIRIPAVIVLVAALSVGAFAAEWPAKPVRLVVPFAAGGAADTMGRLHAEALTAAFGKQFYVENRVGGGGLVGTEAVARAEPDGLTLMVSGIPTHVLGPAMNKNVGFDPMHDFTHIAYFGGTPNVLVAHPSLGVTTYRDFLAFARDGDGIEYVSAGFGTMGNWIAEFLAAKEKIKLVHVAYKGGAQAVLDLVAGHVKVGMLTWSIVAEHVRAGRLVALATTSGQRLAYRPDVPTLRELGHADFVATTWYSLSGPAGLAPDIVESANREVVKALERPQMKRQIEQDAIEVRAMTAAEVTRFIQSEIDRWTPMITRLVGPR
;
A
#
# COMPACT_ATOMS: atom_id res chain seq x y z
N MET A 1 41.74 -55.27 -53.62
CA MET A 1 40.43 -54.71 -53.23
C MET A 1 40.36 -54.73 -51.71
N ILE A 2 40.64 -53.58 -51.08
CA ILE A 2 40.67 -53.44 -49.64
C ILE A 2 39.32 -52.80 -49.22
N ARG A 3 38.55 -53.51 -48.41
CA ARG A 3 37.28 -53.06 -47.85
C ARG A 3 37.58 -52.37 -46.51
N ILE A 4 37.30 -51.04 -46.43
CA ILE A 4 37.35 -50.26 -45.21
C ILE A 4 35.99 -50.35 -44.50
N PRO A 5 35.87 -50.75 -43.23
CA PRO A 5 34.60 -50.75 -42.53
C PRO A 5 34.28 -49.32 -42.08
N ALA A 6 33.05 -48.89 -42.39
CA ALA A 6 32.52 -47.61 -41.90
C ALA A 6 32.19 -47.72 -40.40
N VAL A 7 32.90 -46.94 -39.56
CA VAL A 7 32.59 -46.76 -38.13
C VAL A 7 31.53 -45.71 -38.00
N ILE A 8 30.30 -46.11 -37.66
CA ILE A 8 29.19 -45.19 -37.31
C ILE A 8 29.42 -44.72 -35.85
N VAL A 9 29.85 -43.48 -35.66
CA VAL A 9 29.93 -42.83 -34.36
C VAL A 9 28.52 -42.32 -33.99
N LEU A 10 27.85 -43.03 -33.08
CA LEU A 10 26.58 -42.63 -32.52
C LEU A 10 26.85 -41.53 -31.46
N VAL A 11 26.65 -40.24 -31.83
CA VAL A 11 26.69 -39.14 -30.88
C VAL A 11 25.40 -39.12 -30.07
N ALA A 12 25.43 -39.67 -28.85
CA ALA A 12 24.34 -39.57 -27.91
C ALA A 12 24.28 -38.10 -27.42
N ALA A 13 23.31 -37.35 -27.94
CA ALA A 13 22.99 -36.01 -27.42
C ALA A 13 22.42 -36.16 -26.00
N LEU A 14 23.28 -35.97 -25.01
CA LEU A 14 22.87 -35.77 -23.63
C LEU A 14 22.10 -34.45 -23.56
N SER A 15 20.77 -34.53 -23.66
CA SER A 15 19.88 -33.44 -23.29
C SER A 15 20.01 -33.26 -21.76
N VAL A 16 20.95 -32.43 -21.34
CA VAL A 16 20.96 -31.91 -19.97
C VAL A 16 19.70 -31.06 -19.85
N GLY A 17 18.64 -31.64 -19.29
CA GLY A 17 17.47 -30.91 -18.87
C GLY A 17 17.95 -29.82 -17.92
N ALA A 18 17.94 -28.58 -18.37
CA ALA A 18 18.14 -27.45 -17.48
C ALA A 18 17.02 -27.52 -16.43
N PHE A 19 17.33 -28.07 -15.26
CA PHE A 19 16.47 -27.85 -14.09
C PHE A 19 16.41 -26.35 -13.92
N ALA A 20 15.29 -25.75 -14.27
CA ALA A 20 15.02 -24.36 -13.93
C ALA A 20 15.26 -24.25 -12.42
N ALA A 21 16.25 -23.46 -12.02
CA ALA A 21 16.56 -23.27 -10.62
C ALA A 21 15.29 -22.82 -9.92
N GLU A 22 14.88 -23.55 -8.89
CA GLU A 22 13.65 -23.25 -8.14
C GLU A 22 13.74 -21.81 -7.60
N TRP A 23 12.84 -20.97 -8.02
CA TRP A 23 12.77 -19.60 -7.52
C TRP A 23 12.22 -19.59 -6.08
N PRO A 24 12.80 -18.76 -5.18
CA PRO A 24 13.99 -17.91 -5.35
C PRO A 24 15.31 -18.65 -5.06
N ALA A 25 16.29 -18.51 -5.96
CA ALA A 25 17.62 -19.09 -5.76
C ALA A 25 18.49 -18.27 -4.75
N LYS A 26 18.17 -16.98 -4.59
CA LYS A 26 18.90 -16.00 -3.75
C LYS A 26 17.91 -15.24 -2.84
N PRO A 27 18.41 -14.49 -1.82
CA PRO A 27 17.54 -13.59 -1.06
C PRO A 27 16.79 -12.62 -1.95
N VAL A 28 15.51 -12.39 -1.63
CA VAL A 28 14.61 -11.47 -2.37
C VAL A 28 14.48 -10.17 -1.59
N ARG A 29 14.72 -9.08 -2.29
CA ARG A 29 14.53 -7.72 -1.77
C ARG A 29 13.09 -7.29 -1.97
N LEU A 30 12.42 -6.91 -0.89
CA LEU A 30 11.09 -6.33 -0.90
C LEU A 30 11.19 -4.82 -0.63
N VAL A 31 11.11 -4.02 -1.67
CA VAL A 31 11.16 -2.55 -1.56
C VAL A 31 9.86 -2.03 -0.97
N VAL A 32 9.96 -1.31 0.15
CA VAL A 32 8.86 -0.55 0.76
C VAL A 32 9.12 0.93 0.48
N PRO A 33 8.26 1.63 -0.29
CA PRO A 33 8.52 3.00 -0.74
C PRO A 33 8.26 4.07 0.32
N PHE A 34 8.10 3.68 1.58
CA PHE A 34 7.82 4.55 2.74
C PHE A 34 8.76 4.25 3.91
N ALA A 35 8.81 5.17 4.87
CA ALA A 35 9.63 5.01 6.07
C ALA A 35 9.18 3.80 6.91
N ALA A 36 10.14 3.22 7.62
CA ALA A 36 9.90 2.10 8.53
C ALA A 36 8.87 2.44 9.62
N GLY A 37 8.14 1.42 10.09
CA GLY A 37 7.11 1.53 11.15
C GLY A 37 5.76 2.07 10.68
N GLY A 38 5.61 2.44 9.39
CA GLY A 38 4.30 2.79 8.82
C GLY A 38 3.52 1.56 8.33
N ALA A 39 2.26 1.77 7.91
CA ALA A 39 1.38 0.68 7.46
C ALA A 39 1.97 -0.16 6.32
N ALA A 40 2.60 0.47 5.32
CA ALA A 40 3.27 -0.24 4.22
C ALA A 40 4.42 -1.11 4.70
N ASP A 41 5.22 -0.61 5.65
CA ASP A 41 6.36 -1.34 6.22
C ASP A 41 5.88 -2.54 7.04
N THR A 42 4.86 -2.36 7.87
CA THR A 42 4.24 -3.44 8.66
C THR A 42 3.72 -4.55 7.74
N MET A 43 2.96 -4.19 6.69
CA MET A 43 2.47 -5.16 5.70
C MET A 43 3.61 -5.85 4.96
N GLY A 44 4.63 -5.10 4.57
CA GLY A 44 5.81 -5.64 3.89
C GLY A 44 6.55 -6.66 4.75
N ARG A 45 6.79 -6.36 6.03
CA ARG A 45 7.51 -7.26 6.95
C ARG A 45 6.72 -8.53 7.25
N LEU A 46 5.41 -8.43 7.48
CA LEU A 46 4.54 -9.59 7.69
C LEU A 46 4.58 -10.56 6.51
N HIS A 47 4.49 -10.04 5.29
CA HIS A 47 4.55 -10.88 4.10
C HIS A 47 5.97 -11.37 3.79
N ALA A 48 7.01 -10.57 4.05
CA ALA A 48 8.40 -11.00 3.92
C ALA A 48 8.72 -12.18 4.85
N GLU A 49 8.26 -12.12 6.11
CA GLU A 49 8.40 -13.24 7.07
C GLU A 49 7.66 -14.50 6.56
N ALA A 50 6.42 -14.32 6.09
CA ALA A 50 5.62 -15.41 5.57
C ALA A 50 6.25 -16.08 4.34
N LEU A 51 6.75 -15.26 3.38
CA LEU A 51 7.42 -15.73 2.18
C LEU A 51 8.78 -16.39 2.49
N THR A 52 9.53 -15.82 3.44
CA THR A 52 10.78 -16.44 3.93
C THR A 52 10.53 -17.85 4.46
N ALA A 53 9.50 -18.02 5.28
CA ALA A 53 9.15 -19.32 5.82
C ALA A 53 8.61 -20.31 4.76
N ALA A 54 7.95 -19.80 3.71
CA ALA A 54 7.41 -20.63 2.64
C ALA A 54 8.48 -21.11 1.66
N PHE A 55 9.41 -20.24 1.29
CA PHE A 55 10.42 -20.54 0.27
C PHE A 55 11.78 -20.99 0.84
N GLY A 56 12.00 -20.88 2.16
CA GLY A 56 13.30 -21.21 2.77
C GLY A 56 14.45 -20.29 2.33
N LYS A 57 14.14 -19.16 1.69
CA LYS A 57 15.07 -18.11 1.30
C LYS A 57 14.62 -16.79 1.91
N GLN A 58 15.57 -15.95 2.28
CA GLN A 58 15.28 -14.70 2.96
C GLN A 58 14.56 -13.73 2.01
N PHE A 59 13.38 -13.23 2.43
CA PHE A 59 12.75 -12.04 1.90
C PHE A 59 13.03 -10.92 2.91
N TYR A 60 13.68 -9.83 2.48
CA TYR A 60 14.02 -8.73 3.38
C TYR A 60 13.48 -7.41 2.90
N VAL A 61 13.04 -6.58 3.83
CA VAL A 61 12.49 -5.25 3.54
C VAL A 61 13.62 -4.23 3.40
N GLU A 62 13.57 -3.45 2.32
CA GLU A 62 14.37 -2.24 2.10
C GLU A 62 13.41 -1.03 2.01
N ASN A 63 13.50 -0.10 2.96
CA ASN A 63 12.73 1.14 2.91
C ASN A 63 13.40 2.16 1.98
N ARG A 64 12.79 2.45 0.81
CA ARG A 64 13.30 3.39 -0.17
C ARG A 64 12.34 4.57 -0.33
N VAL A 65 12.52 5.57 0.51
CA VAL A 65 11.62 6.72 0.66
C VAL A 65 11.88 7.83 -0.36
N GLY A 66 10.85 8.61 -0.69
CA GLY A 66 10.94 9.82 -1.50
C GLY A 66 9.74 10.02 -2.43
N GLY A 67 9.37 11.27 -2.70
CA GLY A 67 8.33 11.65 -3.66
C GLY A 67 6.95 11.01 -3.39
N GLY A 68 6.54 10.83 -2.12
CA GLY A 68 5.29 10.13 -1.80
C GLY A 68 5.31 8.64 -2.16
N GLY A 69 6.49 8.03 -2.26
CA GLY A 69 6.71 6.63 -2.64
C GLY A 69 7.16 6.44 -4.10
N LEU A 70 7.12 7.48 -4.92
CA LEU A 70 7.43 7.36 -6.36
C LEU A 70 8.90 6.97 -6.62
N VAL A 71 9.86 7.45 -5.79
CA VAL A 71 11.29 7.11 -5.95
C VAL A 71 11.55 5.62 -5.79
N GLY A 72 10.96 4.98 -4.77
CA GLY A 72 11.08 3.53 -4.58
C GLY A 72 10.39 2.74 -5.67
N THR A 73 9.23 3.22 -6.11
CA THR A 73 8.42 2.60 -7.17
C THR A 73 9.16 2.61 -8.52
N GLU A 74 9.69 3.75 -8.93
CA GLU A 74 10.47 3.89 -10.16
C GLU A 74 11.72 3.00 -10.17
N ALA A 75 12.36 2.83 -9.02
CA ALA A 75 13.51 1.94 -8.91
C ALA A 75 13.16 0.46 -9.14
N VAL A 76 11.95 0.04 -8.77
CA VAL A 76 11.48 -1.33 -9.03
C VAL A 76 11.01 -1.49 -10.48
N ALA A 77 10.35 -0.48 -11.06
CA ALA A 77 9.98 -0.49 -12.47
C ALA A 77 11.19 -0.75 -13.40
N ARG A 78 12.39 -0.28 -12.99
CA ARG A 78 13.63 -0.44 -13.75
C ARG A 78 14.50 -1.62 -13.31
N ALA A 79 14.04 -2.46 -12.40
CA ALA A 79 14.79 -3.63 -11.94
C ALA A 79 14.72 -4.77 -12.96
N GLU A 80 15.67 -5.71 -12.86
CA GLU A 80 15.65 -6.93 -13.68
C GLU A 80 14.43 -7.80 -13.30
N PRO A 81 13.73 -8.41 -14.27
CA PRO A 81 12.55 -9.24 -14.02
C PRO A 81 12.91 -10.68 -13.59
N ASP A 82 13.93 -10.82 -12.75
CA ASP A 82 14.41 -12.11 -12.23
C ASP A 82 13.70 -12.57 -10.95
N GLY A 83 12.78 -11.74 -10.44
CA GLY A 83 12.04 -12.00 -9.20
C GLY A 83 12.83 -11.74 -7.91
N LEU A 84 14.07 -11.23 -7.97
CA LEU A 84 14.88 -10.94 -6.78
C LEU A 84 14.66 -9.51 -6.24
N THR A 85 13.94 -8.68 -6.98
CA THR A 85 13.49 -7.36 -6.54
C THR A 85 11.99 -7.25 -6.73
N LEU A 86 11.26 -7.20 -5.64
CA LEU A 86 9.82 -7.00 -5.58
C LEU A 86 9.51 -5.74 -4.75
N MET A 87 8.26 -5.29 -4.73
CA MET A 87 7.85 -4.15 -3.91
C MET A 87 6.51 -4.34 -3.24
N VAL A 88 6.34 -3.63 -2.13
CA VAL A 88 5.02 -3.31 -1.61
C VAL A 88 4.46 -2.16 -2.42
N SER A 89 3.66 -2.50 -3.41
CA SER A 89 2.88 -1.55 -4.20
C SER A 89 1.56 -1.21 -3.48
N GLY A 90 0.81 -0.26 -3.99
CA GLY A 90 -0.47 0.08 -3.39
C GLY A 90 -1.11 1.32 -4.00
N ILE A 91 -2.25 1.72 -3.46
CA ILE A 91 -2.97 2.89 -3.95
C ILE A 91 -2.12 4.17 -3.98
N PRO A 92 -1.21 4.45 -3.03
CA PRO A 92 -0.40 5.65 -3.11
C PRO A 92 0.56 5.67 -4.30
N THR A 93 1.14 4.50 -4.63
CA THR A 93 2.20 4.39 -5.65
C THR A 93 1.69 4.12 -7.05
N HIS A 94 0.55 3.43 -7.19
CA HIS A 94 0.02 3.00 -8.48
C HIS A 94 -1.21 3.78 -8.93
N VAL A 95 -1.85 4.56 -8.05
CA VAL A 95 -3.06 5.32 -8.37
C VAL A 95 -2.88 6.80 -8.04
N LEU A 96 -2.79 7.14 -6.74
CA LEU A 96 -2.84 8.53 -6.29
C LEU A 96 -1.59 9.32 -6.67
N GLY A 97 -0.41 8.75 -6.42
CA GLY A 97 0.86 9.39 -6.75
C GLY A 97 0.97 9.74 -8.23
N PRO A 98 0.76 8.79 -9.16
CA PRO A 98 0.71 9.08 -10.59
C PRO A 98 -0.36 10.09 -10.99
N ALA A 99 -1.57 10.03 -10.44
CA ALA A 99 -2.64 10.97 -10.77
C ALA A 99 -2.39 12.41 -10.28
N MET A 100 -1.61 12.58 -9.20
CA MET A 100 -1.30 13.87 -8.58
C MET A 100 0.01 14.50 -9.06
N ASN A 101 0.84 13.78 -9.82
CA ASN A 101 2.14 14.27 -10.31
C ASN A 101 2.19 14.26 -11.84
N LYS A 102 2.69 15.33 -12.46
CA LYS A 102 2.85 15.43 -13.92
C LYS A 102 3.99 14.58 -14.46
N ASN A 103 5.05 14.45 -13.69
CA ASN A 103 6.30 13.81 -14.13
C ASN A 103 6.53 12.53 -13.33
N VAL A 104 5.85 11.45 -13.71
CA VAL A 104 6.05 10.11 -13.16
C VAL A 104 6.86 9.29 -14.16
N GLY A 105 7.98 8.74 -13.73
CA GLY A 105 8.91 8.03 -14.59
C GLY A 105 8.54 6.56 -14.88
N PHE A 106 7.27 6.18 -14.68
CA PHE A 106 6.76 4.82 -14.90
C PHE A 106 5.25 4.83 -15.19
N ASP A 107 4.79 3.78 -15.84
CA ASP A 107 3.37 3.46 -16.01
C ASP A 107 2.96 2.35 -15.03
N PRO A 108 1.96 2.59 -14.15
CA PRO A 108 1.54 1.61 -13.14
C PRO A 108 1.08 0.27 -13.71
N MET A 109 0.58 0.23 -14.94
CA MET A 109 0.02 -0.98 -15.55
C MET A 109 0.98 -1.68 -16.50
N HIS A 110 1.89 -0.93 -17.16
CA HIS A 110 2.79 -1.48 -18.16
C HIS A 110 4.18 -1.82 -17.63
N ASP A 111 4.68 -1.09 -16.63
CA ASP A 111 6.04 -1.25 -16.09
C ASP A 111 6.10 -2.22 -14.90
N PHE A 112 4.98 -2.85 -14.53
CA PHE A 112 4.90 -3.79 -13.42
C PHE A 112 4.15 -5.08 -13.76
N THR A 113 4.58 -6.15 -13.10
CA THR A 113 3.82 -7.39 -12.95
C THR A 113 3.17 -7.39 -11.58
N HIS A 114 1.85 -7.37 -11.51
CA HIS A 114 1.10 -7.43 -10.25
C HIS A 114 0.92 -8.87 -9.81
N ILE A 115 1.26 -9.18 -8.57
CA ILE A 115 1.40 -10.56 -8.09
C ILE A 115 0.27 -10.93 -7.13
N ALA A 116 0.13 -10.20 -6.02
CA ALA A 116 -0.81 -10.57 -4.97
C ALA A 116 -1.35 -9.35 -4.21
N TYR A 117 -2.57 -9.45 -3.70
CA TYR A 117 -3.19 -8.44 -2.84
C TYR A 117 -2.86 -8.74 -1.38
N PHE A 118 -2.34 -7.76 -0.67
CA PHE A 118 -2.00 -7.89 0.75
C PHE A 118 -3.17 -7.56 1.67
N GLY A 119 -3.99 -6.62 1.26
CA GLY A 119 -5.11 -6.10 2.03
C GLY A 119 -5.18 -4.59 2.01
N GLY A 120 -6.30 -4.05 2.50
CA GLY A 120 -6.54 -2.62 2.63
C GLY A 120 -7.01 -2.26 4.03
N THR A 121 -6.58 -1.14 4.56
CA THR A 121 -7.03 -0.61 5.85
C THR A 121 -7.72 0.74 5.66
N PRO A 122 -8.82 1.04 6.35
CA PRO A 122 -9.48 2.33 6.24
C PRO A 122 -8.59 3.45 6.78
N ASN A 123 -8.84 4.66 6.31
CA ASN A 123 -8.27 5.86 6.91
C ASN A 123 -9.22 6.43 7.95
N VAL A 124 -8.66 7.20 8.86
CA VAL A 124 -9.42 7.84 9.92
C VAL A 124 -8.94 9.28 10.11
N LEU A 125 -9.90 10.18 10.22
CA LEU A 125 -9.67 11.54 10.69
C LEU A 125 -9.56 11.47 12.20
N VAL A 126 -8.41 11.86 12.73
CA VAL A 126 -8.13 11.89 14.16
C VAL A 126 -7.70 13.27 14.61
N ALA A 127 -8.00 13.59 15.88
CA ALA A 127 -7.57 14.81 16.52
C ALA A 127 -6.79 14.49 17.81
N HIS A 128 -5.82 15.34 18.15
CA HIS A 128 -5.23 15.35 19.47
C HIS A 128 -6.26 15.91 20.48
N PRO A 129 -6.41 15.35 21.69
CA PRO A 129 -7.42 15.78 22.66
C PRO A 129 -7.36 17.27 23.02
N SER A 130 -6.17 17.90 22.99
CA SER A 130 -6.02 19.33 23.25
C SER A 130 -6.67 20.26 22.22
N LEU A 131 -7.18 19.73 21.10
CA LEU A 131 -7.96 20.51 20.14
C LEU A 131 -9.38 20.79 20.67
N GLY A 132 -9.85 20.00 21.66
CA GLY A 132 -11.15 20.18 22.28
C GLY A 132 -12.34 19.72 21.45
N VAL A 133 -12.09 19.00 20.33
CA VAL A 133 -13.15 18.44 19.47
C VAL A 133 -13.33 16.94 19.73
N THR A 134 -14.57 16.49 19.78
CA THR A 134 -14.91 15.08 20.04
C THR A 134 -15.73 14.44 18.93
N THR A 135 -16.28 15.24 18.03
CA THR A 135 -17.09 14.78 16.89
C THR A 135 -16.63 15.42 15.59
N TYR A 136 -17.00 14.80 14.47
CA TYR A 136 -16.77 15.38 13.14
C TYR A 136 -17.45 16.76 12.98
N ARG A 137 -18.60 16.95 13.59
CA ARG A 137 -19.32 18.26 13.59
C ARG A 137 -18.52 19.32 14.31
N ASP A 138 -17.98 19.02 15.50
CA ASP A 138 -17.16 19.96 16.27
C ASP A 138 -15.91 20.32 15.51
N PHE A 139 -15.28 19.33 14.86
CA PHE A 139 -14.13 19.57 13.99
C PHE A 139 -14.46 20.52 12.84
N LEU A 140 -15.59 20.33 12.14
CA LEU A 140 -15.99 21.23 11.07
C LEU A 140 -16.27 22.63 11.58
N ALA A 141 -16.93 22.78 12.75
CA ALA A 141 -17.15 24.09 13.34
C ALA A 141 -15.82 24.77 13.64
N PHE A 142 -14.90 24.08 14.31
CA PHE A 142 -13.56 24.59 14.59
C PHE A 142 -12.78 24.98 13.32
N ALA A 143 -12.89 24.13 12.26
CA ALA A 143 -12.19 24.36 11.00
C ALA A 143 -12.69 25.57 10.22
N ARG A 144 -13.97 25.94 10.38
CA ARG A 144 -14.58 27.10 9.70
C ARG A 144 -14.28 28.43 10.38
N ASP A 145 -14.04 28.41 11.70
CA ASP A 145 -13.78 29.64 12.48
C ASP A 145 -12.32 30.09 12.45
N GLY A 146 -11.40 29.25 11.92
CA GLY A 146 -9.97 29.50 11.91
C GLY A 146 -9.37 29.87 10.55
N ASP A 147 -8.15 30.40 10.56
CA ASP A 147 -7.36 30.74 9.36
C ASP A 147 -6.79 29.53 8.61
N GLY A 148 -7.11 28.34 9.05
CA GLY A 148 -6.67 27.04 8.53
C GLY A 148 -6.12 26.13 9.60
N ILE A 149 -6.26 24.83 9.40
CA ILE A 149 -5.81 23.80 10.33
C ILE A 149 -4.68 23.01 9.71
N GLU A 150 -3.55 22.93 10.41
CA GLU A 150 -2.49 22.00 10.04
C GLU A 150 -2.94 20.55 10.28
N TYR A 151 -2.70 19.70 9.30
CA TYR A 151 -2.93 18.27 9.42
C TYR A 151 -1.75 17.45 8.92
N VAL A 152 -1.55 16.29 9.51
CA VAL A 152 -0.53 15.32 9.08
C VAL A 152 -1.11 14.20 8.24
N SER A 153 -0.32 13.72 7.30
CA SER A 153 -0.54 12.46 6.58
C SER A 153 0.79 11.73 6.39
N ALA A 154 0.74 10.54 5.81
CA ALA A 154 1.95 9.77 5.47
C ALA A 154 2.76 10.37 4.30
N GLY A 155 2.32 11.51 3.74
CA GLY A 155 3.01 12.25 2.69
C GLY A 155 2.09 12.69 1.55
N PHE A 156 2.62 13.50 0.65
CA PHE A 156 1.92 13.94 -0.55
C PHE A 156 1.61 12.74 -1.47
N GLY A 157 0.41 12.72 -2.08
CA GLY A 157 -0.03 11.62 -2.94
C GLY A 157 -0.43 10.34 -2.19
N THR A 158 -0.56 10.40 -0.86
CA THR A 158 -1.13 9.29 -0.07
C THR A 158 -2.65 9.43 0.08
N MET A 159 -3.33 8.35 0.44
CA MET A 159 -4.78 8.36 0.66
C MET A 159 -5.17 9.38 1.73
N GLY A 160 -4.41 9.49 2.83
CA GLY A 160 -4.67 10.50 3.86
C GLY A 160 -4.60 11.94 3.33
N ASN A 161 -3.61 12.25 2.49
CA ASN A 161 -3.54 13.56 1.84
C ASN A 161 -4.74 13.79 0.91
N TRP A 162 -5.08 12.79 0.06
CA TRP A 162 -6.22 12.89 -0.85
C TRP A 162 -7.56 13.11 -0.12
N ILE A 163 -7.82 12.37 0.98
CA ILE A 163 -9.04 12.52 1.78
C ILE A 163 -9.13 13.94 2.36
N ALA A 164 -8.03 14.45 2.90
CA ALA A 164 -8.01 15.81 3.46
C ALA A 164 -8.29 16.87 2.39
N GLU A 165 -7.70 16.79 1.21
CA GLU A 165 -7.98 17.69 0.07
C GLU A 165 -9.46 17.60 -0.37
N PHE A 166 -9.99 16.36 -0.42
CA PHE A 166 -11.41 16.14 -0.72
C PHE A 166 -12.32 16.80 0.32
N LEU A 167 -12.06 16.59 1.61
CA LEU A 167 -12.84 17.19 2.69
C LEU A 167 -12.71 18.72 2.69
N ALA A 168 -11.51 19.25 2.49
CA ALA A 168 -11.29 20.70 2.38
C ALA A 168 -12.15 21.32 1.29
N ALA A 169 -12.21 20.70 0.12
CA ALA A 169 -13.03 21.18 -0.99
C ALA A 169 -14.54 21.04 -0.74
N LYS A 170 -14.99 19.89 -0.20
CA LYS A 170 -16.42 19.60 0.00
C LYS A 170 -17.02 20.40 1.16
N GLU A 171 -16.30 20.49 2.26
CA GLU A 171 -16.74 21.20 3.48
C GLU A 171 -16.43 22.69 3.48
N LYS A 172 -15.68 23.15 2.44
CA LYS A 172 -15.21 24.55 2.31
C LYS A 172 -14.42 25.01 3.53
N ILE A 173 -13.52 24.15 4.00
CA ILE A 173 -12.60 24.43 5.11
C ILE A 173 -11.16 24.52 4.58
N LYS A 174 -10.29 25.22 5.32
CA LYS A 174 -8.89 25.36 4.95
C LYS A 174 -8.06 24.38 5.78
N LEU A 175 -7.46 23.40 5.10
CA LEU A 175 -6.51 22.44 5.67
C LEU A 175 -5.11 22.71 5.11
N VAL A 176 -4.10 22.75 5.99
CA VAL A 176 -2.70 22.99 5.62
C VAL A 176 -1.92 21.70 5.82
N HIS A 177 -1.41 21.14 4.73
CA HIS A 177 -0.75 19.83 4.77
C HIS A 177 0.67 19.91 5.33
N VAL A 178 0.92 19.17 6.41
CA VAL A 178 2.26 18.87 6.93
C VAL A 178 2.65 17.47 6.48
N ALA A 179 3.46 17.40 5.43
CA ALA A 179 3.81 16.14 4.77
C ALA A 179 4.96 15.42 5.48
N TYR A 180 4.78 14.13 5.79
CA TYR A 180 5.81 13.24 6.32
C TYR A 180 6.27 12.23 5.26
N LYS A 181 7.38 11.53 5.52
CA LYS A 181 7.91 10.47 4.64
C LYS A 181 7.32 9.08 4.95
N GLY A 182 6.23 9.04 5.72
CA GLY A 182 5.53 7.84 6.18
C GLY A 182 4.70 8.13 7.42
N GLY A 183 3.79 7.23 7.76
CA GLY A 183 2.81 7.44 8.83
C GLY A 183 3.40 7.41 10.24
N ALA A 184 4.49 6.68 10.47
CA ALA A 184 5.06 6.50 11.81
C ALA A 184 5.47 7.83 12.48
N GLN A 185 6.22 8.68 11.77
CA GLN A 185 6.62 9.99 12.29
C GLN A 185 5.42 10.92 12.46
N ALA A 186 4.46 10.90 11.52
CA ALA A 186 3.24 11.68 11.59
C ALA A 186 2.44 11.36 12.87
N VAL A 187 2.32 10.07 13.23
CA VAL A 187 1.65 9.65 14.47
C VAL A 187 2.37 10.16 15.71
N LEU A 188 3.71 10.10 15.74
CA LEU A 188 4.48 10.58 16.90
C LEU A 188 4.24 12.07 17.17
N ASP A 189 4.31 12.90 16.13
CA ASP A 189 4.09 14.35 16.26
C ASP A 189 2.63 14.69 16.59
N LEU A 190 1.69 13.91 16.04
CA LEU A 190 0.28 14.04 16.37
C LEU A 190 -0.02 13.70 17.84
N VAL A 191 0.54 12.58 18.35
CA VAL A 191 0.39 12.16 19.75
C VAL A 191 1.10 13.11 20.73
N ALA A 192 2.20 13.72 20.31
CA ALA A 192 2.89 14.75 21.07
C ALA A 192 2.15 16.12 21.06
N GLY A 193 1.14 16.27 20.19
CA GLY A 193 0.37 17.51 20.05
C GLY A 193 1.10 18.62 19.29
N HIS A 194 2.20 18.31 18.57
CA HIS A 194 2.90 19.27 17.71
C HIS A 194 2.00 19.67 16.53
N VAL A 195 1.31 18.72 15.93
CA VAL A 195 0.19 18.94 15.00
C VAL A 195 -1.05 18.28 15.60
N LYS A 196 -2.21 18.90 15.48
CA LYS A 196 -3.40 18.47 16.23
C LYS A 196 -4.41 17.67 15.44
N VAL A 197 -4.25 17.56 14.13
CA VAL A 197 -5.16 16.82 13.24
C VAL A 197 -4.36 15.88 12.37
N GLY A 198 -4.86 14.66 12.17
CA GLY A 198 -4.25 13.68 11.30
C GLY A 198 -5.28 12.98 10.43
N MET A 199 -4.90 12.70 9.18
CA MET A 199 -5.62 11.81 8.27
C MET A 199 -4.70 10.63 7.95
N LEU A 200 -4.88 9.53 8.68
CA LEU A 200 -3.94 8.42 8.73
C LEU A 200 -4.68 7.07 8.62
N THR A 201 -3.96 6.00 8.30
CA THR A 201 -4.54 4.66 8.30
C THR A 201 -4.88 4.19 9.72
N TRP A 202 -6.00 3.48 9.87
CA TRP A 202 -6.42 2.95 11.16
C TRP A 202 -5.32 2.13 11.83
N SER A 203 -4.63 1.28 11.08
CA SER A 203 -3.59 0.37 11.58
C SER A 203 -2.50 1.05 12.44
N ILE A 204 -2.16 2.32 12.13
CA ILE A 204 -1.08 3.04 12.86
C ILE A 204 -1.60 3.93 13.98
N VAL A 205 -2.90 4.24 14.05
CA VAL A 205 -3.48 5.10 15.09
C VAL A 205 -4.37 4.33 16.08
N ALA A 206 -4.75 3.10 15.77
CA ALA A 206 -5.69 2.30 16.54
C ALA A 206 -5.36 2.23 18.04
N GLU A 207 -4.11 1.91 18.39
CA GLU A 207 -3.66 1.84 19.79
C GLU A 207 -3.69 3.20 20.48
N HIS A 208 -3.39 4.29 19.78
CA HIS A 208 -3.46 5.64 20.34
C HIS A 208 -4.90 6.08 20.58
N VAL A 209 -5.82 5.68 19.70
CA VAL A 209 -7.25 5.93 19.88
C VAL A 209 -7.81 5.09 21.03
N ARG A 210 -7.44 3.79 21.13
CA ARG A 210 -7.84 2.93 22.26
C ARG A 210 -7.34 3.45 23.60
N ALA A 211 -6.12 4.00 23.63
CA ALA A 211 -5.50 4.58 24.81
C ALA A 211 -5.97 6.01 25.13
N GLY A 212 -6.92 6.58 24.36
CA GLY A 212 -7.41 7.94 24.56
C GLY A 212 -6.40 9.06 24.23
N ARG A 213 -5.26 8.72 23.62
CA ARG A 213 -4.24 9.70 23.19
C ARG A 213 -4.65 10.43 21.91
N LEU A 214 -5.56 9.87 21.14
CA LEU A 214 -6.18 10.47 19.97
C LEU A 214 -7.69 10.25 20.01
N VAL A 215 -8.42 11.17 19.43
CA VAL A 215 -9.87 11.10 19.22
C VAL A 215 -10.14 10.78 17.76
N ALA A 216 -10.84 9.69 17.49
CA ALA A 216 -11.28 9.35 16.14
C ALA A 216 -12.59 10.07 15.82
N LEU A 217 -12.63 10.84 14.73
CA LEU A 217 -13.76 11.70 14.36
C LEU A 217 -14.59 11.11 13.21
N ALA A 218 -13.96 10.46 12.25
CA ALA A 218 -14.63 9.81 11.12
C ALA A 218 -13.71 8.76 10.48
N THR A 219 -14.27 7.72 9.90
CA THR A 219 -13.55 6.69 9.14
C THR A 219 -14.00 6.64 7.68
N THR A 220 -13.12 6.16 6.79
CA THR A 220 -13.41 5.97 5.36
C THR A 220 -13.92 4.58 5.01
N SER A 221 -14.11 3.70 5.99
CA SER A 221 -14.68 2.36 5.78
C SER A 221 -16.12 2.43 5.26
N GLY A 222 -16.55 1.39 4.54
CA GLY A 222 -17.93 1.30 4.04
C GLY A 222 -18.98 1.14 5.13
N GLN A 223 -18.58 0.62 6.29
CA GLN A 223 -19.37 0.44 7.51
C GLN A 223 -18.53 0.86 8.71
N ARG A 224 -19.18 1.16 9.85
CA ARG A 224 -18.47 1.44 11.10
C ARG A 224 -17.60 0.24 11.51
N LEU A 225 -16.44 0.55 12.07
CA LEU A 225 -15.55 -0.48 12.60
C LEU A 225 -16.22 -1.20 13.77
N ALA A 226 -16.23 -2.53 13.74
CA ALA A 226 -16.95 -3.34 14.72
C ALA A 226 -16.56 -3.06 16.19
N TYR A 227 -15.30 -2.74 16.42
CA TYR A 227 -14.75 -2.40 17.75
C TYR A 227 -14.72 -0.90 18.05
N ARG A 228 -15.22 -0.04 17.14
CA ARG A 228 -15.41 1.41 17.30
C ARG A 228 -16.72 1.85 16.62
N PRO A 229 -17.86 1.29 17.08
CA PRO A 229 -19.16 1.64 16.50
C PRO A 229 -19.59 3.07 16.78
N ASP A 230 -18.91 3.74 17.70
CA ASP A 230 -19.08 5.15 18.02
C ASP A 230 -18.52 6.09 16.94
N VAL A 231 -17.55 5.64 16.14
CA VAL A 231 -16.93 6.44 15.07
C VAL A 231 -17.75 6.32 13.79
N PRO A 232 -18.34 7.43 13.29
CA PRO A 232 -19.13 7.40 12.06
C PRO A 232 -18.24 7.23 10.83
N THR A 233 -18.81 6.71 9.75
CA THR A 233 -18.17 6.71 8.44
C THR A 233 -18.38 8.03 7.72
N LEU A 234 -17.46 8.41 6.81
CA LEU A 234 -17.65 9.58 5.94
C LEU A 234 -18.94 9.46 5.12
N ARG A 235 -19.32 8.23 4.75
CA ARG A 235 -20.57 7.94 4.06
C ARG A 235 -21.80 8.37 4.89
N GLU A 236 -21.84 8.03 6.20
CA GLU A 236 -22.92 8.45 7.10
C GLU A 236 -22.96 9.97 7.33
N LEU A 237 -21.81 10.63 7.16
CA LEU A 237 -21.66 12.08 7.31
C LEU A 237 -21.96 12.87 6.02
N GLY A 238 -22.53 12.23 5.00
CA GLY A 238 -22.99 12.88 3.78
C GLY A 238 -22.04 12.77 2.58
N HIS A 239 -20.92 12.06 2.71
CA HIS A 239 -19.98 11.78 1.63
C HIS A 239 -20.22 10.38 1.05
N ALA A 240 -21.41 10.13 0.48
CA ALA A 240 -21.92 8.81 0.11
C ALA A 240 -21.00 8.01 -0.81
N ASP A 241 -20.30 8.67 -1.73
CA ASP A 241 -19.40 8.04 -2.71
C ASP A 241 -17.99 7.82 -2.17
N PHE A 242 -17.72 8.26 -0.94
CA PHE A 242 -16.38 8.23 -0.38
C PHE A 242 -16.18 7.06 0.59
N VAL A 243 -16.02 5.88 0.01
CA VAL A 243 -15.52 4.68 0.71
C VAL A 243 -14.13 4.38 0.17
N ALA A 244 -13.12 4.42 1.01
CA ALA A 244 -11.73 4.30 0.58
C ALA A 244 -10.90 3.52 1.59
N THR A 245 -10.03 2.67 1.07
CA THR A 245 -9.01 1.98 1.87
C THR A 245 -7.62 2.29 1.33
N THR A 246 -6.64 2.38 2.21
CA THR A 246 -5.24 2.33 1.80
C THR A 246 -4.87 0.87 1.64
N TRP A 247 -4.94 0.38 0.41
CA TRP A 247 -4.60 -1.00 0.11
C TRP A 247 -3.14 -1.13 -0.34
N TYR A 248 -2.60 -2.33 -0.12
CA TYR A 248 -1.26 -2.74 -0.52
C TYR A 248 -1.30 -4.05 -1.29
N SER A 249 -0.30 -4.25 -2.13
CA SER A 249 -0.12 -5.45 -2.95
C SER A 249 1.36 -5.76 -3.15
N LEU A 250 1.66 -6.96 -3.61
CA LEU A 250 2.97 -7.36 -4.07
C LEU A 250 3.03 -7.14 -5.58
N SER A 251 4.04 -6.42 -6.04
CA SER A 251 4.35 -6.26 -7.46
C SER A 251 5.86 -6.40 -7.69
N GLY A 252 6.24 -6.67 -8.93
CA GLY A 252 7.63 -6.65 -9.38
C GLY A 252 7.73 -5.89 -10.70
N PRO A 253 8.92 -5.78 -11.30
CA PRO A 253 9.09 -5.19 -12.63
C PRO A 253 8.30 -5.96 -13.68
N ALA A 254 7.98 -5.31 -14.79
CA ALA A 254 7.29 -5.96 -15.90
C ALA A 254 8.07 -7.16 -16.43
N GLY A 255 7.38 -8.21 -16.85
CA GLY A 255 8.00 -9.37 -17.49
C GLY A 255 8.49 -10.47 -16.55
N LEU A 256 8.05 -10.48 -15.28
CA LEU A 256 8.30 -11.62 -14.40
C LEU A 256 7.77 -12.93 -15.00
N ALA A 257 8.54 -14.01 -14.86
CA ALA A 257 8.13 -15.33 -15.33
C ALA A 257 6.84 -15.80 -14.63
N PRO A 258 5.91 -16.47 -15.34
CA PRO A 258 4.62 -16.87 -14.78
C PRO A 258 4.71 -17.75 -13.54
N ASP A 259 5.68 -18.66 -13.48
CA ASP A 259 5.94 -19.54 -12.33
C ASP A 259 6.35 -18.77 -11.06
N ILE A 260 7.11 -17.68 -11.21
CA ILE A 260 7.44 -16.75 -10.11
C ILE A 260 6.16 -16.10 -9.59
N VAL A 261 5.34 -15.57 -10.51
CA VAL A 261 4.08 -14.88 -10.18
C VAL A 261 3.12 -15.81 -9.46
N GLU A 262 2.90 -17.00 -10.00
CA GLU A 262 1.96 -17.99 -9.45
C GLU A 262 2.42 -18.53 -8.09
N SER A 263 3.73 -18.82 -7.94
CA SER A 263 4.27 -19.32 -6.67
C SER A 263 4.20 -18.25 -5.59
N ALA A 264 4.59 -17.01 -5.88
CA ALA A 264 4.52 -15.90 -4.93
C ALA A 264 3.07 -15.56 -4.55
N ASN A 265 2.14 -15.50 -5.53
CA ASN A 265 0.71 -15.29 -5.28
C ASN A 265 0.16 -16.36 -4.33
N ARG A 266 0.38 -17.63 -4.65
CA ARG A 266 -0.10 -18.75 -3.83
C ARG A 266 0.36 -18.66 -2.38
N GLU A 267 1.64 -18.34 -2.15
CA GLU A 267 2.17 -18.26 -0.78
C GLU A 267 1.70 -17.01 -0.03
N VAL A 268 1.45 -15.89 -0.71
CA VAL A 268 0.80 -14.71 -0.11
C VAL A 268 -0.65 -15.04 0.30
N VAL A 269 -1.41 -15.68 -0.57
CA VAL A 269 -2.80 -16.09 -0.25
C VAL A 269 -2.81 -17.06 0.93
N LYS A 270 -1.94 -18.06 0.97
CA LYS A 270 -1.81 -18.96 2.11
C LYS A 270 -1.42 -18.25 3.40
N ALA A 271 -0.61 -17.19 3.31
CA ALA A 271 -0.18 -16.43 4.47
C ALA A 271 -1.35 -15.76 5.21
N LEU A 272 -2.46 -15.44 4.53
CA LEU A 272 -3.67 -14.86 5.14
C LEU A 272 -4.29 -15.81 6.20
N GLU A 273 -4.06 -17.11 6.07
CA GLU A 273 -4.57 -18.10 7.02
C GLU A 273 -3.68 -18.31 8.26
N ARG A 274 -2.47 -17.74 8.29
CA ARG A 274 -1.56 -17.87 9.43
C ARG A 274 -2.12 -17.17 10.67
N PRO A 275 -1.99 -17.76 11.88
CA PRO A 275 -2.55 -17.17 13.11
C PRO A 275 -2.06 -15.74 13.40
N GLN A 276 -0.79 -15.44 13.13
CA GLN A 276 -0.21 -14.10 13.30
C GLN A 276 -0.85 -13.10 12.33
N MET A 277 -1.02 -13.50 11.07
CA MET A 277 -1.66 -12.66 10.03
C MET A 277 -3.13 -12.39 10.39
N LYS A 278 -3.90 -13.41 10.80
CA LYS A 278 -5.29 -13.25 11.23
C LYS A 278 -5.43 -12.27 12.39
N ARG A 279 -4.56 -12.35 13.39
CA ARG A 279 -4.55 -11.38 14.50
C ARG A 279 -4.30 -9.96 14.00
N GLN A 280 -3.32 -9.78 13.10
CA GLN A 280 -3.03 -8.45 12.56
C GLN A 280 -4.17 -7.91 11.70
N ILE A 281 -4.78 -8.77 10.87
CA ILE A 281 -5.96 -8.43 10.06
C ILE A 281 -7.08 -7.89 10.94
N GLU A 282 -7.38 -8.58 12.03
CA GLU A 282 -8.43 -8.19 12.97
C GLU A 282 -8.07 -6.88 13.70
N GLN A 283 -6.87 -6.78 14.26
CA GLN A 283 -6.42 -5.61 15.04
C GLN A 283 -6.42 -4.32 14.22
N ASP A 284 -6.01 -4.40 12.96
CA ASP A 284 -5.81 -3.26 12.07
C ASP A 284 -6.98 -3.01 11.11
N ALA A 285 -8.08 -3.76 11.25
CA ALA A 285 -9.23 -3.71 10.35
C ALA A 285 -8.82 -3.88 8.87
N ILE A 286 -7.94 -4.82 8.59
CA ILE A 286 -7.48 -5.05 7.23
C ILE A 286 -8.54 -5.84 6.46
N GLU A 287 -9.01 -5.28 5.37
CA GLU A 287 -9.88 -5.97 4.42
C GLU A 287 -9.02 -6.81 3.49
N VAL A 288 -9.06 -8.13 3.64
CA VAL A 288 -8.32 -9.08 2.82
C VAL A 288 -9.21 -9.76 1.80
N ARG A 289 -8.61 -10.12 0.65
CA ARG A 289 -9.26 -10.88 -0.41
C ARG A 289 -8.23 -11.84 -1.00
N ALA A 290 -8.55 -13.11 -1.06
CA ALA A 290 -7.78 -14.07 -1.85
C ALA A 290 -8.01 -13.77 -3.33
N MET A 291 -7.01 -13.22 -4.00
CA MET A 291 -7.07 -12.80 -5.41
C MET A 291 -5.94 -13.46 -6.20
N THR A 292 -6.25 -13.94 -7.38
CA THR A 292 -5.24 -14.32 -8.38
C THR A 292 -4.50 -13.09 -8.90
N ALA A 293 -3.32 -13.25 -9.48
CA ALA A 293 -2.56 -12.13 -10.05
C ALA A 293 -3.36 -11.35 -11.12
N ALA A 294 -4.13 -12.07 -11.95
CA ALA A 294 -5.00 -11.44 -12.93
C ALA A 294 -6.13 -10.62 -12.29
N GLU A 295 -6.68 -11.06 -11.16
CA GLU A 295 -7.68 -10.29 -10.41
C GLU A 295 -7.06 -9.07 -9.74
N VAL A 296 -5.83 -9.18 -9.22
CA VAL A 296 -5.09 -8.03 -8.67
C VAL A 296 -4.86 -6.98 -9.75
N THR A 297 -4.43 -7.39 -10.95
CA THR A 297 -4.22 -6.48 -12.09
C THR A 297 -5.53 -5.75 -12.45
N ARG A 298 -6.65 -6.47 -12.58
CA ARG A 298 -7.95 -5.85 -12.85
C ARG A 298 -8.42 -4.93 -11.71
N PHE A 299 -8.16 -5.29 -10.47
CA PHE A 299 -8.47 -4.46 -9.32
C PHE A 299 -7.70 -3.14 -9.36
N ILE A 300 -6.39 -3.18 -9.60
CA ILE A 300 -5.55 -1.96 -9.70
C ILE A 300 -6.05 -1.06 -10.84
N GLN A 301 -6.36 -1.63 -12.01
CA GLN A 301 -6.93 -0.87 -13.13
C GLN A 301 -8.25 -0.20 -12.72
N SER A 302 -9.14 -0.94 -12.06
CA SER A 302 -10.42 -0.37 -11.60
C SER A 302 -10.25 0.76 -10.59
N GLU A 303 -9.24 0.71 -9.75
CA GLU A 303 -8.90 1.78 -8.81
C GLU A 303 -8.33 3.01 -9.54
N ILE A 304 -7.51 2.82 -10.56
CA ILE A 304 -7.02 3.90 -11.43
C ILE A 304 -8.21 4.60 -12.12
N ASP A 305 -9.09 3.82 -12.74
CA ASP A 305 -10.27 4.33 -13.45
C ASP A 305 -11.24 5.08 -12.53
N ARG A 306 -11.35 4.63 -11.28
CA ARG A 306 -12.20 5.25 -10.27
C ARG A 306 -11.64 6.56 -9.74
N TRP A 307 -10.37 6.59 -9.34
CA TRP A 307 -9.81 7.70 -8.59
C TRP A 307 -9.22 8.80 -9.47
N THR A 308 -8.59 8.45 -10.59
CA THR A 308 -7.91 9.44 -11.45
C THR A 308 -8.83 10.57 -11.91
N PRO A 309 -10.08 10.34 -12.42
CA PRO A 309 -10.96 11.41 -12.83
C PRO A 309 -11.37 12.33 -11.67
N MET A 310 -11.54 11.76 -10.47
CA MET A 310 -11.92 12.52 -9.28
C MET A 310 -10.76 13.41 -8.80
N ILE A 311 -9.54 12.89 -8.79
CA ILE A 311 -8.33 13.62 -8.41
C ILE A 311 -8.07 14.76 -9.39
N THR A 312 -8.08 14.48 -10.70
CA THR A 312 -7.82 15.47 -11.74
C THR A 312 -8.81 16.65 -11.68
N ARG A 313 -10.07 16.36 -11.35
CA ARG A 313 -11.11 17.41 -11.25
C ARG A 313 -10.95 18.29 -10.01
N LEU A 314 -10.50 17.74 -8.87
CA LEU A 314 -10.44 18.47 -7.58
C LEU A 314 -9.11 19.14 -7.32
N VAL A 315 -8.01 18.47 -7.64
CA VAL A 315 -6.66 18.93 -7.28
C VAL A 315 -5.84 19.26 -8.52
N GLY A 316 -6.07 18.54 -9.61
CA GLY A 316 -5.24 18.57 -10.80
C GLY A 316 -3.84 17.99 -10.57
N PRO A 317 -3.10 17.64 -11.62
CA PRO A 317 -1.68 17.24 -11.49
C PRO A 317 -0.84 18.48 -11.19
N ARG A 318 -0.02 18.42 -10.14
CA ARG A 318 0.92 19.48 -9.72
C ARG A 318 2.30 19.30 -10.33
#